data_b71436492819be10647f0f8c0be33810
#
_entry.id   b71436492819be10647f0f8c0be33810
#
_cell.length_a   1.000
_cell.length_b   1.000
_cell.length_c   1.000
_cell.angle_alpha   90.00
_cell.angle_beta   90.00
_cell.angle_gamma   90.00
#
_symmetry.space_group_name_H-M   'P 1'
#
loop_
_entity.id
_entity.type
_entity.pdbx_description
1 polymer ?
#
loop_
_entity_poly.entity_id
_entity_poly.type
_entity_poly.pdbx_seq_one_letter_code
_entity_poly.pdbx_strand_id
1 'polypeptide(L)'
;AEMLQVLAQDMGLNNLSYLGFHKTGASGSDPVIHSTYDPAWLTRYQEENYHLIDPVVDKSLEGTLPVDWSELPKVDRTTRNFFGEAMEFGVRQNGVSIPIRDHAHGKAVLTLNSDLRIHEWRKYKRGIIADAIYLGCLIQSDIVANLASAPPGPRLSTREKEVLKWAAVGKTAWETGQ
;
A
#
# COMPACT_ATOMS: atom_id res chain seq x y z
N ALA A 1 8.84 -4.18 -9.92
CA ALA A 1 9.93 -3.83 -8.98
C ALA A 1 11.05 -3.06 -9.69
N GLU A 2 11.56 -3.52 -10.82
CA GLU A 2 12.70 -2.91 -11.54
C GLU A 2 12.47 -1.44 -11.93
N MET A 3 11.30 -1.11 -12.47
CA MET A 3 10.92 0.27 -12.79
C MET A 3 10.95 1.20 -11.56
N LEU A 4 10.42 0.74 -10.42
CA LEU A 4 10.44 1.53 -9.19
C LEU A 4 11.87 1.74 -8.66
N GLN A 5 12.76 0.79 -8.87
CA GLN A 5 14.16 0.90 -8.48
C GLN A 5 14.87 2.02 -9.28
N VAL A 6 14.65 2.06 -10.59
CA VAL A 6 15.19 3.14 -11.45
C VAL A 6 14.63 4.49 -11.02
N LEU A 7 13.32 4.59 -10.82
CA LEU A 7 12.67 5.82 -10.39
C LEU A 7 13.19 6.30 -9.01
N ALA A 8 13.37 5.40 -8.06
CA ALA A 8 13.92 5.76 -6.75
C ALA A 8 15.35 6.31 -6.88
N GLN A 9 16.19 5.69 -7.72
CA GLN A 9 17.56 6.14 -7.99
C GLN A 9 17.57 7.52 -8.67
N ASP A 10 16.80 7.71 -9.71
CA ASP A 10 16.69 8.98 -10.44
C ASP A 10 16.21 10.13 -9.54
N MET A 11 15.32 9.81 -8.62
CA MET A 11 14.83 10.76 -7.61
C MET A 11 15.72 10.84 -6.37
N GLY A 12 16.87 10.20 -6.31
CA GLY A 12 17.76 10.23 -5.14
C GLY A 12 17.10 9.76 -3.84
N LEU A 13 16.20 8.81 -3.92
CA LEU A 13 15.48 8.23 -2.79
C LEU A 13 16.09 6.88 -2.39
N ASN A 14 16.01 6.53 -1.12
CA ASN A 14 16.39 5.20 -0.66
C ASN A 14 15.35 4.16 -1.07
N ASN A 15 14.07 4.50 -0.89
CA ASN A 15 12.99 3.59 -1.23
C ASN A 15 11.80 4.33 -1.84
N LEU A 16 11.11 3.59 -2.72
CA LEU A 16 9.84 3.96 -3.32
C LEU A 16 8.89 2.77 -3.19
N SER A 17 7.69 2.98 -2.67
CA SER A 17 6.72 1.93 -2.46
C SER A 17 5.32 2.36 -2.88
N TYR A 18 4.63 1.52 -3.61
CA TYR A 18 3.23 1.67 -3.96
C TYR A 18 2.42 0.57 -3.29
N LEU A 19 1.37 0.96 -2.59
CA LEU A 19 0.40 0.08 -1.94
C LEU A 19 -1.00 0.42 -2.46
N GLY A 20 -1.62 -0.48 -3.21
CA GLY A 20 -2.91 -0.27 -3.85
C GLY A 20 -4.02 -1.18 -3.31
N PHE A 21 -5.16 -0.60 -2.99
CA PHE A 21 -6.39 -1.27 -2.58
C PHE A 21 -7.40 -1.15 -3.72
N HIS A 22 -7.37 -2.10 -4.63
CA HIS A 22 -8.16 -2.06 -5.84
C HIS A 22 -9.54 -2.73 -5.66
N LYS A 23 -10.56 -2.14 -6.26
CA LYS A 23 -11.90 -2.73 -6.35
C LYS A 23 -11.89 -3.80 -7.44
N THR A 24 -11.36 -4.96 -7.15
CA THR A 24 -11.54 -6.13 -8.00
C THR A 24 -12.87 -6.77 -7.67
N GLY A 25 -13.58 -7.33 -8.66
CA GLY A 25 -14.94 -7.86 -8.49
C GLY A 25 -15.09 -9.03 -7.51
N ALA A 26 -14.02 -9.49 -6.90
CA ALA A 26 -14.00 -10.41 -5.78
C ALA A 26 -13.83 -9.60 -4.48
N SER A 27 -14.78 -9.72 -3.56
CA SER A 27 -14.73 -9.13 -2.23
C SER A 27 -13.48 -9.65 -1.50
N GLY A 28 -12.52 -8.79 -1.15
CA GLY A 28 -11.38 -9.14 -0.31
C GLY A 28 -10.10 -9.54 -1.05
N SER A 29 -9.75 -8.88 -2.15
CA SER A 29 -8.39 -9.03 -2.69
C SER A 29 -7.36 -8.38 -1.76
N ASP A 30 -6.26 -9.09 -1.53
CA ASP A 30 -5.09 -8.55 -0.83
C ASP A 30 -4.59 -7.29 -1.54
N PRO A 31 -3.99 -6.34 -0.79
CA PRO A 31 -3.44 -5.14 -1.39
C PRO A 31 -2.31 -5.47 -2.36
N VAL A 32 -2.26 -4.75 -3.47
CA VAL A 32 -1.17 -4.83 -4.46
C VAL A 32 0.01 -4.03 -3.93
N ILE A 33 1.15 -4.68 -3.73
CA ILE A 33 2.37 -4.03 -3.24
C ILE A 33 3.45 -4.11 -4.32
N HIS A 34 3.95 -2.94 -4.74
CA HIS A 34 5.16 -2.79 -5.53
C HIS A 34 6.13 -1.91 -4.75
N SER A 35 7.32 -2.41 -4.43
CA SER A 35 8.21 -1.70 -3.54
C SER A 35 9.68 -1.99 -3.85
N THR A 36 10.54 -1.05 -3.46
CA THR A 36 12.00 -1.20 -3.44
C THR A 36 12.54 -1.50 -2.05
N TYR A 37 11.69 -1.68 -1.04
CA TYR A 37 12.10 -2.13 0.28
C TYR A 37 12.71 -3.52 0.23
N ASP A 38 13.47 -3.87 1.26
CA ASP A 38 14.02 -5.21 1.43
C ASP A 38 12.92 -6.28 1.35
N PRO A 39 13.11 -7.35 0.57
CA PRO A 39 12.13 -8.45 0.49
C PRO A 39 11.76 -9.05 1.83
N ALA A 40 12.70 -9.11 2.80
CA ALA A 40 12.42 -9.60 4.14
C ALA A 40 11.40 -8.70 4.87
N TRP A 41 11.51 -7.37 4.70
CA TRP A 41 10.49 -6.44 5.22
C TRP A 41 9.13 -6.65 4.58
N LEU A 42 9.10 -6.81 3.26
CA LEU A 42 7.82 -7.02 2.53
C LEU A 42 7.14 -8.32 2.97
N THR A 43 7.89 -9.39 3.14
CA THR A 43 7.38 -10.66 3.68
C THR A 43 6.80 -10.45 5.08
N ARG A 44 7.57 -9.84 5.97
CA ARG A 44 7.15 -9.55 7.34
C ARG A 44 5.89 -8.67 7.39
N TYR A 45 5.86 -7.62 6.56
CA TYR A 45 4.73 -6.70 6.45
C TYR A 45 3.43 -7.42 6.03
N GLN A 46 3.54 -8.40 5.11
CA GLN A 46 2.40 -9.20 4.66
C GLN A 46 1.97 -10.23 5.71
N GLU A 47 2.90 -10.98 6.30
CA GLU A 47 2.62 -12.01 7.30
C GLU A 47 1.91 -11.44 8.53
N GLU A 48 2.35 -10.28 9.00
CA GLU A 48 1.75 -9.60 10.16
C GLU A 48 0.54 -8.73 9.80
N ASN A 49 0.15 -8.66 8.52
CA ASN A 49 -0.91 -7.80 8.03
C ASN A 49 -0.74 -6.33 8.43
N TYR A 50 0.48 -5.82 8.39
CA TYR A 50 0.82 -4.47 8.84
C TYR A 50 0.04 -3.37 8.13
N HIS A 51 -0.45 -3.59 6.92
CA HIS A 51 -1.34 -2.66 6.22
C HIS A 51 -2.62 -2.30 7.01
N LEU A 52 -3.01 -3.10 7.99
CA LEU A 52 -4.18 -2.84 8.86
C LEU A 52 -3.86 -1.93 10.05
N ILE A 53 -2.58 -1.82 10.43
CA ILE A 53 -2.12 -1.06 11.60
C ILE A 53 -1.07 0.00 11.25
N ASP A 54 -0.66 0.09 10.00
CA ASP A 54 0.33 1.07 9.52
C ASP A 54 -0.27 2.49 9.60
N PRO A 55 0.22 3.33 10.52
CA PRO A 55 -0.34 4.67 10.73
C PRO A 55 -0.13 5.59 9.54
N VAL A 56 0.86 5.28 8.69
CA VAL A 56 1.11 6.02 7.45
C VAL A 56 0.02 5.74 6.42
N VAL A 57 -0.32 4.45 6.26
CA VAL A 57 -1.36 4.00 5.34
C VAL A 57 -2.72 4.51 5.80
N ASP A 58 -3.05 4.31 7.07
CA ASP A 58 -4.32 4.75 7.67
C ASP A 58 -4.52 6.25 7.45
N LYS A 59 -3.54 7.07 7.86
CA LYS A 59 -3.59 8.52 7.70
C LYS A 59 -3.67 8.96 6.24
N SER A 60 -2.95 8.29 5.34
CA SER A 60 -3.01 8.58 3.90
C SER A 60 -4.37 8.23 3.31
N LEU A 61 -5.00 7.14 3.77
CA LEU A 61 -6.31 6.73 3.28
C LEU A 61 -7.47 7.57 3.84
N GLU A 62 -7.28 8.33 4.90
CA GLU A 62 -8.27 9.31 5.40
C GLU A 62 -8.28 10.60 4.56
N GLY A 63 -7.10 11.10 4.19
CA GLY A 63 -6.90 12.40 3.55
C GLY A 63 -6.71 12.37 2.04
N THR A 64 -6.44 13.53 1.47
CA THR A 64 -6.07 13.75 0.05
C THR A 64 -4.72 14.43 -0.10
N LEU A 65 -4.18 14.95 0.99
CA LEU A 65 -2.88 15.63 1.00
C LEU A 65 -1.77 14.64 1.37
N PRO A 66 -0.55 14.87 0.87
CA PRO A 66 0.62 14.10 1.29
C PRO A 66 0.83 14.13 2.81
N VAL A 67 1.15 12.98 3.37
CA VAL A 67 1.39 12.79 4.81
C VAL A 67 2.88 12.76 5.07
N ASP A 68 3.41 13.74 5.76
CA ASP A 68 4.79 13.76 6.24
C ASP A 68 4.91 12.86 7.48
N TRP A 69 5.83 11.90 7.44
CA TRP A 69 6.02 10.97 8.56
C TRP A 69 6.48 11.66 9.85
N SER A 70 7.13 12.83 9.74
CA SER A 70 7.52 13.61 10.92
C SER A 70 6.35 14.24 11.66
N GLU A 71 5.18 14.33 11.02
CA GLU A 71 3.96 14.90 11.58
C GLU A 71 3.02 13.85 12.16
N LEU A 72 3.33 12.57 11.99
CA LEU A 72 2.54 11.49 12.55
C LEU A 72 2.66 11.46 14.08
N PRO A 73 1.54 11.29 14.81
CA PRO A 73 1.59 11.15 16.25
C PRO A 73 2.31 9.85 16.62
N LYS A 74 3.45 9.95 17.30
CA LYS A 74 4.22 8.80 17.80
C LYS A 74 3.78 8.39 19.21
N VAL A 75 2.48 8.45 19.49
CA VAL A 75 1.96 8.46 20.86
C VAL A 75 1.76 7.07 21.44
N ASP A 76 1.36 6.09 20.64
CA ASP A 76 1.07 4.75 21.13
C ASP A 76 2.24 3.77 20.97
N ARG A 77 2.17 2.69 21.74
CA ARG A 77 3.21 1.65 21.75
C ARG A 77 3.25 0.87 20.43
N THR A 78 2.10 0.66 19.81
CA THR A 78 1.97 -0.11 18.56
C THR A 78 2.68 0.61 17.43
N THR A 79 2.42 1.90 17.25
CA THR A 79 3.10 2.75 16.27
C THR A 79 4.62 2.79 16.47
N ARG A 80 5.07 2.91 17.72
CA ARG A 80 6.52 2.89 18.01
C ARG A 80 7.16 1.54 17.68
N ASN A 81 6.50 0.43 18.02
CA ASN A 81 7.00 -0.91 17.71
C ASN A 81 7.07 -1.14 16.21
N PHE A 82 6.02 -0.76 15.47
CA PHE A 82 5.96 -0.85 14.01
C PHE A 82 7.13 -0.11 13.34
N PHE A 83 7.34 1.18 13.68
CA PHE A 83 8.47 1.93 13.12
C PHE A 83 9.82 1.40 13.58
N GLY A 84 9.93 0.91 14.83
CA GLY A 84 11.15 0.30 15.35
C GLY A 84 11.54 -0.92 14.52
N GLU A 85 10.59 -1.83 14.29
CA GLU A 85 10.80 -3.02 13.48
C GLU A 85 11.10 -2.66 12.01
N ALA A 86 10.35 -1.73 11.41
CA ALA A 86 10.61 -1.27 10.06
C ALA A 86 12.05 -0.75 9.88
N MET A 87 12.58 -0.04 10.88
CA MET A 87 13.96 0.45 10.85
C MET A 87 15.00 -0.68 10.92
N GLU A 88 14.74 -1.77 11.63
CA GLU A 88 15.61 -2.96 11.67
C GLU A 88 15.76 -3.59 10.27
N PHE A 89 14.72 -3.49 9.46
CA PHE A 89 14.72 -3.91 8.05
C PHE A 89 15.17 -2.82 7.07
N GLY A 90 15.75 -1.72 7.56
CA GLY A 90 16.34 -0.67 6.71
C GLY A 90 15.37 0.40 6.20
N VAL A 91 14.13 0.41 6.64
CA VAL A 91 13.21 1.54 6.36
C VAL A 91 13.73 2.79 7.07
N ARG A 92 13.86 3.90 6.35
CA ARG A 92 14.42 5.14 6.90
C ARG A 92 13.35 5.96 7.62
N GLN A 93 13.80 6.83 8.55
CA GLN A 93 12.88 7.62 9.39
C GLN A 93 12.15 8.73 8.63
N ASN A 94 12.76 9.25 7.56
CA ASN A 94 12.18 10.34 6.80
C ASN A 94 11.41 9.80 5.60
N GLY A 95 10.16 10.12 5.54
CA GLY A 95 9.28 9.72 4.46
C GLY A 95 8.12 10.67 4.26
N VAL A 96 7.54 10.58 3.09
CA VAL A 96 6.26 11.20 2.74
C VAL A 96 5.42 10.19 1.99
N SER A 97 4.16 10.10 2.35
CA SER A 97 3.20 9.21 1.70
C SER A 97 2.12 10.02 1.01
N ILE A 98 1.87 9.70 -0.24
CA ILE A 98 0.99 10.42 -1.14
C ILE A 98 -0.26 9.57 -1.36
N PRO A 99 -1.44 10.01 -0.90
CA PRO A 99 -2.69 9.32 -1.19
C PRO A 99 -3.05 9.47 -2.66
N ILE A 100 -3.43 8.35 -3.28
CA ILE A 100 -3.91 8.30 -4.64
C ILE A 100 -5.35 7.81 -4.59
N ARG A 101 -6.26 8.57 -5.20
CA ARG A 101 -7.69 8.27 -5.19
C ARG A 101 -8.21 8.10 -6.60
N ASP A 102 -8.75 6.93 -6.84
CA ASP A 102 -9.47 6.60 -8.06
C ASP A 102 -10.87 6.13 -7.68
N HIS A 103 -11.87 6.94 -8.01
CA HIS A 103 -13.27 6.63 -7.67
C HIS A 103 -13.75 5.32 -8.27
N ALA A 104 -13.27 4.99 -9.45
CA ALA A 104 -13.67 3.78 -10.18
C ALA A 104 -12.92 2.53 -9.67
N HIS A 105 -11.63 2.66 -9.42
CA HIS A 105 -10.73 1.50 -9.26
C HIS A 105 -10.17 1.32 -7.85
N GLY A 106 -10.33 2.31 -6.97
CA GLY A 106 -9.93 2.17 -5.57
C GLY A 106 -9.01 3.27 -5.05
N LYS A 107 -8.19 2.91 -4.08
CA LYS A 107 -7.28 3.84 -3.39
C LYS A 107 -5.88 3.25 -3.41
N ALA A 108 -4.87 4.10 -3.40
CA ALA A 108 -3.49 3.67 -3.22
C ALA A 108 -2.70 4.71 -2.43
N VAL A 109 -1.52 4.31 -2.00
CA VAL A 109 -0.54 5.17 -1.32
C VAL A 109 0.80 4.99 -2.01
N LEU A 110 1.40 6.07 -2.50
CA LEU A 110 2.78 6.10 -2.95
C LEU A 110 3.64 6.67 -1.83
N THR A 111 4.64 5.92 -1.41
CA THR A 111 5.53 6.30 -0.31
C THR A 111 6.95 6.51 -0.83
N LEU A 112 7.51 7.66 -0.47
CA LEU A 112 8.90 8.04 -0.73
C LEU A 112 9.66 8.04 0.60
N ASN A 113 10.82 7.40 0.64
CA ASN A 113 11.60 7.23 1.86
C ASN A 113 13.08 7.61 1.63
N SER A 114 13.69 8.30 2.60
CA SER A 114 15.03 8.86 2.45
C SER A 114 15.81 8.83 3.76
N ASP A 115 17.15 8.66 3.63
CA ASP A 115 18.12 8.76 4.72
C ASP A 115 18.75 10.16 4.86
N LEU A 116 18.33 11.10 4.04
CA LEU A 116 18.73 12.50 4.17
C LEU A 116 18.46 13.00 5.59
N ARG A 117 19.32 13.88 6.12
CA ARG A 117 19.04 14.53 7.39
C ARG A 117 17.74 15.32 7.33
N ILE A 118 17.04 15.45 8.44
CA ILE A 118 15.69 16.04 8.48
C ILE A 118 15.57 17.41 7.81
N HIS A 119 16.59 18.27 7.95
CA HIS A 119 16.58 19.59 7.33
C HIS A 119 16.79 19.55 5.81
N GLU A 120 17.63 18.62 5.33
CA GLU A 120 17.86 18.36 3.91
C GLU A 120 16.59 17.73 3.29
N TRP A 121 16.02 16.74 3.98
CA TRP A 121 14.77 16.11 3.58
C TRP A 121 13.62 17.11 3.43
N ARG A 122 13.43 18.01 4.39
CA ARG A 122 12.39 19.04 4.33
C ARG A 122 12.55 19.97 3.11
N LYS A 123 13.78 20.29 2.74
CA LYS A 123 14.06 21.11 1.55
C LYS A 123 13.82 20.29 0.28
N TYR A 124 14.37 19.09 0.23
CA TYR A 124 14.31 18.19 -0.92
C TYR A 124 12.85 17.81 -1.24
N LYS A 125 12.11 17.34 -0.25
CA LYS A 125 10.70 16.94 -0.38
C LYS A 125 9.84 18.03 -1.03
N ARG A 126 10.03 19.30 -0.67
CA ARG A 126 9.27 20.42 -1.27
C ARG A 126 9.49 20.55 -2.77
N GLY A 127 10.67 20.20 -3.25
CA GLY A 127 11.01 20.25 -4.68
C GLY A 127 10.38 19.12 -5.49
N ILE A 128 10.21 17.93 -4.89
CA ILE A 128 9.79 16.73 -5.63
C ILE A 128 8.32 16.35 -5.42
N ILE A 129 7.62 17.01 -4.49
CA ILE A 129 6.28 16.56 -4.07
C ILE A 129 5.25 16.58 -5.22
N ALA A 130 5.31 17.58 -6.10
CA ALA A 130 4.41 17.68 -7.23
C ALA A 130 4.68 16.56 -8.26
N ASP A 131 5.95 16.29 -8.55
CA ASP A 131 6.36 15.21 -9.45
C ASP A 131 5.99 13.84 -8.88
N ALA A 132 6.14 13.68 -7.57
CA ALA A 132 5.77 12.45 -6.88
C ALA A 132 4.25 12.21 -6.89
N ILE A 133 3.43 13.25 -6.76
CA ILE A 133 1.96 13.15 -6.90
C ILE A 133 1.63 12.70 -8.34
N TYR A 134 2.22 13.34 -9.35
CA TYR A 134 2.01 12.97 -10.74
C TYR A 134 2.46 11.54 -11.03
N LEU A 135 3.65 11.15 -10.54
CA LEU A 135 4.17 9.79 -10.64
C LEU A 135 3.21 8.76 -10.02
N GLY A 136 2.64 9.07 -8.87
CA GLY A 136 1.65 8.22 -8.22
C GLY A 136 0.41 7.99 -9.09
N CYS A 137 -0.08 9.04 -9.75
CA CYS A 137 -1.20 8.92 -10.67
C CYS A 137 -0.85 8.06 -11.90
N LEU A 138 0.37 8.20 -12.44
CA LEU A 138 0.83 7.37 -13.57
C LEU A 138 0.94 5.89 -13.18
N ILE A 139 1.55 5.59 -12.05
CA ILE A 139 1.66 4.22 -11.54
C ILE A 139 0.26 3.61 -11.31
N GLN A 140 -0.65 4.36 -10.69
CA GLN A 140 -2.03 3.91 -10.49
C GLN A 140 -2.70 3.58 -11.83
N SER A 141 -2.58 4.47 -12.81
CA SER A 141 -3.18 4.28 -14.14
C SER A 141 -2.66 3.03 -14.85
N ASP A 142 -1.35 2.78 -14.79
CA ASP A 142 -0.72 1.60 -15.38
C ASP A 142 -1.18 0.31 -14.70
N ILE A 143 -1.18 0.28 -13.36
CA ILE A 143 -1.62 -0.88 -12.59
C ILE A 143 -3.08 -1.21 -12.87
N VAL A 144 -3.95 -0.19 -12.89
CA VAL A 144 -5.37 -0.37 -13.19
C VAL A 144 -5.59 -0.90 -14.60
N ALA A 145 -4.86 -0.39 -15.60
CA ALA A 145 -4.93 -0.88 -16.96
C ALA A 145 -4.51 -2.36 -17.07
N ASN A 146 -3.46 -2.75 -16.37
CA ASN A 146 -2.98 -4.13 -16.32
C ASN A 146 -3.98 -5.06 -15.58
N LEU A 147 -4.60 -4.61 -14.48
CA LEU A 147 -5.63 -5.36 -13.78
C LEU A 147 -6.89 -5.54 -14.65
N ALA A 148 -7.28 -4.53 -15.41
CA ALA A 148 -8.43 -4.60 -16.32
C ALA A 148 -8.17 -5.54 -17.51
N SER A 149 -6.93 -5.68 -17.94
CA SER A 149 -6.49 -6.54 -19.04
C SER A 149 -6.29 -8.00 -18.61
N ALA A 150 -6.22 -8.27 -17.32
CA ALA A 150 -6.11 -9.63 -16.81
C ALA A 150 -7.38 -10.44 -17.17
N PRO A 151 -7.24 -11.68 -17.66
CA PRO A 151 -8.41 -12.52 -17.93
C PRO A 151 -9.24 -12.63 -16.65
N PRO A 152 -10.58 -12.51 -16.74
CA PRO A 152 -11.43 -12.62 -15.58
C PRO A 152 -11.17 -13.98 -14.93
N GLY A 153 -10.74 -13.96 -13.67
CA GLY A 153 -10.59 -15.18 -12.88
C GLY A 153 -11.89 -16.00 -12.87
N PRO A 154 -11.86 -17.26 -12.48
CA PRO A 154 -13.04 -18.12 -12.47
C PRO A 154 -14.18 -17.42 -11.71
N ARG A 155 -15.23 -17.07 -12.45
CA ARG A 155 -16.40 -16.43 -11.85
C ARG A 155 -17.17 -17.49 -11.08
N LEU A 156 -17.21 -17.37 -9.77
CA LEU A 156 -18.08 -18.19 -8.96
C LEU A 156 -19.55 -18.00 -9.39
N SER A 157 -20.23 -19.08 -9.66
CA SER A 157 -21.67 -19.09 -9.88
C SER A 157 -22.42 -18.56 -8.66
N THR A 158 -23.67 -18.19 -8.82
CA THR A 158 -24.52 -17.73 -7.71
C THR A 158 -24.54 -18.76 -6.58
N ARG A 159 -24.60 -20.04 -6.92
CA ARG A 159 -24.64 -21.15 -5.95
C ARG A 159 -23.31 -21.31 -5.21
N GLU A 160 -22.17 -21.18 -5.87
CA GLU A 160 -20.86 -21.22 -5.21
C GLU A 160 -20.67 -20.04 -4.24
N LYS A 161 -21.16 -18.85 -4.60
CA LYS A 161 -21.15 -17.68 -3.69
C LYS A 161 -22.02 -17.90 -2.46
N GLU A 162 -23.17 -18.52 -2.62
CA GLU A 162 -24.04 -18.89 -1.50
C GLU A 162 -23.37 -19.91 -0.57
N VAL A 163 -22.79 -20.97 -1.14
CA VAL A 163 -22.06 -21.98 -0.37
C VAL A 163 -20.92 -21.35 0.43
N LEU A 164 -20.12 -20.46 -0.19
CA LEU A 164 -19.06 -19.74 0.51
C LEU A 164 -19.57 -18.83 1.63
N LYS A 165 -20.70 -18.14 1.40
CA LYS A 165 -21.34 -17.35 2.48
C LYS A 165 -21.77 -18.22 3.66
N TRP A 166 -22.35 -19.37 3.40
CA TRP A 166 -22.78 -20.29 4.46
C TRP A 166 -21.60 -20.91 5.18
N ALA A 167 -20.54 -21.27 4.47
CA ALA A 167 -19.28 -21.75 5.07
C ALA A 167 -18.63 -20.68 5.97
N ALA A 168 -18.63 -19.40 5.53
CA ALA A 168 -18.09 -18.28 6.30
C ALA A 168 -18.84 -18.01 7.61
N VAL A 169 -20.12 -18.35 7.70
CA VAL A 169 -20.92 -18.28 8.95
C VAL A 169 -20.93 -19.60 9.72
N GLY A 170 -20.03 -20.54 9.37
CA GLY A 170 -19.81 -21.80 10.12
C GLY A 170 -20.87 -22.88 9.90
N LYS A 171 -21.66 -22.80 8.82
CA LYS A 171 -22.58 -23.87 8.45
C LYS A 171 -21.84 -25.05 7.87
N THR A 172 -22.29 -26.23 8.24
CA THR A 172 -21.74 -27.50 7.73
C THR A 172 -22.12 -27.75 6.27
N ALA A 173 -21.38 -28.62 5.58
CA ALA A 173 -21.66 -29.01 4.21
C ALA A 173 -23.08 -29.59 4.03
N TRP A 174 -23.64 -30.24 5.05
CA TRP A 174 -25.01 -30.79 5.06
C TRP A 174 -26.08 -29.67 5.11
N GLU A 175 -25.85 -28.62 5.90
CA GLU A 175 -26.74 -27.45 6.01
C GLU A 175 -26.72 -26.53 4.80
N THR A 176 -25.65 -26.59 3.98
CA THR A 176 -25.51 -25.82 2.74
C THR A 176 -25.99 -26.56 1.50
N GLY A 177 -26.27 -27.86 1.63
CA GLY A 177 -26.73 -28.75 0.54
C GLY A 177 -28.23 -28.88 0.38
N GLN A 178 -29.02 -28.32 1.28
CA GLN A 178 -30.49 -28.20 1.16
C GLN A 178 -30.84 -26.82 0.57
#